data_163bf2b7b1ef302248c641f95b1f6178
#
_entry.id   163bf2b7b1ef302248c641f95b1f6178
#
_cell.length_a   1.000
_cell.length_b   1.000
_cell.length_c   1.000
_cell.angle_alpha   90.00
_cell.angle_beta   90.00
_cell.angle_gamma   90.00
#
_symmetry.space_group_name_H-M   'P 1'
#
loop_
_entity.id
_entity.type
_entity.pdbx_description
1 polymer ?
#
loop_
_entity_poly.entity_id
_entity_poly.type
_entity_poly.pdbx_seq_one_letter_code
_entity_poly.pdbx_strand_id
1 'polypeptide(L)'
;MAENVGGLRSANEGTAFKVILKDMEDAGYRVYPNLYKFEEYGVPQARHRVIIVGIKKELPFEFKIPSTELYKDIDVSCRTAIEKPMPEGVTNNELTKQSRDVVERLKHIKPGQNAFTADLPEHLQLNVRGAKISQIYKRLDPDKPAYTVTGSGGGGTHIYHWEENRALTNRERARLQTFPDTYVFHGSKESARKQIGMAVPCKGAQIIFEAILKTFAGIPYPFMPANIEE
;
A
#
# COMPACT_ATOMS: atom_id res chain seq x y z
N MET A 1 18.37 3.35 4.80
CA MET A 1 17.10 3.58 4.10
C MET A 1 16.03 3.94 5.13
N ALA A 2 15.23 4.98 4.87
CA ALA A 2 14.09 5.38 5.69
C ALA A 2 12.82 5.41 4.83
N GLU A 3 11.65 5.08 5.41
CA GLU A 3 10.35 5.07 4.73
C GLU A 3 9.34 5.90 5.50
N ASN A 4 8.48 6.63 4.77
CA ASN A 4 7.37 7.37 5.35
C ASN A 4 6.21 7.52 4.34
N VAL A 5 5.07 7.98 4.84
CA VAL A 5 3.90 8.29 4.00
C VAL A 5 4.19 9.49 3.09
N GLY A 6 3.52 9.51 1.91
CA GLY A 6 3.68 10.62 0.96
C GLY A 6 3.38 12.00 1.54
N GLY A 7 2.48 12.09 2.52
CA GLY A 7 2.13 13.33 3.21
C GLY A 7 3.25 13.98 4.04
N LEU A 8 4.35 13.25 4.33
CA LEU A 8 5.52 13.82 4.98
C LEU A 8 6.08 15.04 4.22
N ARG A 9 5.99 15.02 2.89
CA ARG A 9 6.47 16.11 2.03
C ARG A 9 5.77 17.45 2.27
N SER A 10 4.53 17.42 2.69
CA SER A 10 3.73 18.63 2.96
C SER A 10 3.51 18.88 4.45
N ALA A 11 4.01 18.02 5.33
CA ALA A 11 3.89 18.19 6.77
C ALA A 11 4.62 19.47 7.23
N ASN A 12 3.93 20.31 8.00
CA ASN A 12 4.43 21.61 8.45
C ASN A 12 4.99 22.45 7.27
N GLU A 13 4.23 22.59 6.20
CA GLU A 13 4.62 23.33 5.00
C GLU A 13 5.95 22.83 4.37
N GLY A 14 6.22 21.53 4.51
CA GLY A 14 7.43 20.89 3.99
C GLY A 14 8.66 20.99 4.90
N THR A 15 8.59 21.76 6.00
CA THR A 15 9.72 21.97 6.90
C THR A 15 10.22 20.67 7.54
N ALA A 16 9.28 19.79 7.98
CA ALA A 16 9.65 18.52 8.61
C ALA A 16 10.48 17.63 7.67
N PHE A 17 10.13 17.59 6.40
CA PHE A 17 10.85 16.79 5.40
C PHE A 17 12.27 17.35 5.16
N LYS A 18 12.40 18.67 5.00
CA LYS A 18 13.70 19.33 4.81
C LYS A 18 14.63 19.12 6.01
N VAL A 19 14.11 19.19 7.23
CA VAL A 19 14.90 18.91 8.45
C VAL A 19 15.42 17.48 8.43
N ILE A 20 14.58 16.49 8.10
CA ILE A 20 15.02 15.08 8.03
C ILE A 20 16.13 14.89 7.00
N LEU A 21 16.02 15.48 5.81
CA LEU A 21 17.06 15.38 4.78
C LEU A 21 18.37 16.00 5.28
N LYS A 22 18.29 17.22 5.84
CA LYS A 22 19.45 17.93 6.40
C LYS A 22 20.12 17.12 7.52
N ASP A 23 19.38 16.58 8.47
CA ASP A 23 19.92 15.78 9.57
C ASP A 23 20.66 14.54 9.04
N MET A 24 20.13 13.90 7.98
CA MET A 24 20.82 12.78 7.33
C MET A 24 22.12 13.21 6.64
N GLU A 25 22.11 14.37 5.99
CA GLU A 25 23.30 14.95 5.33
C GLU A 25 24.38 15.36 6.35
N ASP A 26 23.97 15.97 7.47
CA ASP A 26 24.82 16.35 8.59
C ASP A 26 25.40 15.10 9.28
N ALA A 27 24.66 13.99 9.28
CA ALA A 27 25.14 12.68 9.73
C ALA A 27 26.11 11.98 8.73
N GLY A 28 26.49 12.65 7.64
CA GLY A 28 27.49 12.16 6.68
C GLY A 28 26.94 11.34 5.53
N TYR A 29 25.66 11.45 5.19
CA TYR A 29 25.07 10.76 4.04
C TYR A 29 24.83 11.69 2.85
N ARG A 30 24.98 11.17 1.64
CA ARG A 30 24.31 11.69 0.45
C ARG A 30 22.93 11.05 0.42
N VAL A 31 21.88 11.84 0.32
CA VAL A 31 20.50 11.36 0.39
C VAL A 31 19.85 11.33 -1.00
N TYR A 32 19.01 10.35 -1.23
CA TYR A 32 18.27 10.13 -2.49
C TYR A 32 16.80 9.92 -2.15
N PRO A 33 16.05 11.02 -1.93
CA PRO A 33 14.62 10.94 -1.64
C PRO A 33 13.83 10.69 -2.92
N ASN A 34 12.81 9.83 -2.86
CA ASN A 34 11.89 9.62 -3.96
C ASN A 34 10.50 9.21 -3.46
N LEU A 35 9.46 9.66 -4.16
CA LEU A 35 8.09 9.19 -3.95
C LEU A 35 7.84 7.98 -4.85
N TYR A 36 7.77 6.79 -4.25
CA TYR A 36 7.46 5.55 -4.95
C TYR A 36 5.95 5.34 -4.99
N LYS A 37 5.40 5.19 -6.18
CA LYS A 37 4.04 4.72 -6.43
C LYS A 37 4.15 3.24 -6.78
N PHE A 38 3.83 2.37 -5.83
CA PHE A 38 4.14 0.95 -5.96
C PHE A 38 3.34 0.23 -7.06
N GLU A 39 2.19 0.76 -7.47
CA GLU A 39 1.47 0.28 -8.64
C GLU A 39 2.30 0.38 -9.92
N GLU A 40 3.18 1.37 -10.05
CA GLU A 40 4.11 1.52 -11.17
C GLU A 40 5.25 0.50 -11.16
N TYR A 41 5.43 -0.21 -10.03
CA TYR A 41 6.40 -1.31 -9.85
C TYR A 41 5.75 -2.70 -9.83
N GLY A 42 4.53 -2.82 -10.36
CA GLY A 42 3.84 -4.09 -10.51
C GLY A 42 3.25 -4.63 -9.20
N VAL A 43 2.90 -3.76 -8.26
CA VAL A 43 2.16 -4.08 -7.04
C VAL A 43 0.67 -3.84 -7.27
N PRO A 44 -0.24 -4.77 -6.94
CA PRO A 44 -1.68 -4.63 -7.17
C PRO A 44 -2.36 -3.71 -6.12
N GLN A 45 -1.69 -2.60 -5.78
CA GLN A 45 -2.14 -1.64 -4.79
C GLN A 45 -1.56 -0.24 -5.09
N ALA A 46 -2.43 0.77 -5.16
CA ALA A 46 -2.06 2.18 -5.20
C ALA A 46 -1.60 2.61 -3.79
N ARG A 47 -0.30 2.46 -3.56
CA ARG A 47 0.36 2.82 -2.31
C ARG A 47 1.56 3.71 -2.59
N HIS A 48 1.50 4.94 -2.12
CA HIS A 48 2.55 5.92 -2.33
C HIS A 48 3.36 6.12 -1.04
N ARG A 49 4.69 6.01 -1.15
CA ARG A 49 5.60 6.19 -0.01
C ARG A 49 6.83 6.99 -0.41
N VAL A 50 7.21 7.89 0.47
CA VAL A 50 8.53 8.52 0.38
C VAL A 50 9.55 7.53 0.94
N ILE A 51 10.56 7.21 0.13
CA ILE A 51 11.70 6.43 0.58
C ILE A 51 12.95 7.26 0.36
N ILE A 52 13.78 7.33 1.38
CA ILE A 52 15.07 8.03 1.37
C ILE A 52 16.15 6.96 1.47
N VAL A 53 16.95 6.82 0.43
CA VAL A 53 18.17 6.03 0.46
C VAL A 53 19.32 6.96 0.82
N GLY A 54 20.12 6.61 1.82
CA GLY A 54 21.32 7.36 2.20
C GLY A 54 22.56 6.51 1.95
N ILE A 55 23.54 7.05 1.23
CA ILE A 55 24.86 6.47 1.02
C ILE A 55 25.88 7.33 1.75
N LYS A 56 26.76 6.73 2.56
CA LYS A 56 27.82 7.49 3.26
C LYS A 56 28.66 8.29 2.27
N LYS A 57 28.94 9.54 2.58
CA LYS A 57 29.70 10.48 1.71
C LYS A 57 31.10 9.99 1.37
N GLU A 58 31.72 9.20 2.25
CA GLU A 58 33.05 8.60 2.06
C GLU A 58 33.08 7.46 1.02
N LEU A 59 31.92 6.89 0.68
CA LEU A 59 31.84 5.79 -0.27
C LEU A 59 31.69 6.32 -1.70
N PRO A 60 32.34 5.71 -2.72
CA PRO A 60 32.32 6.19 -4.09
C PRO A 60 31.08 5.76 -4.88
N PHE A 61 29.99 5.43 -4.19
CA PHE A 61 28.75 4.93 -4.82
C PHE A 61 27.70 6.03 -4.94
N GLU A 62 26.93 5.98 -6.01
CA GLU A 62 25.78 6.87 -6.26
C GLU A 62 24.54 5.99 -6.51
N PHE A 63 23.52 6.14 -5.66
CA PHE A 63 22.26 5.42 -5.84
C PHE A 63 21.41 6.11 -6.90
N LYS A 64 20.80 5.32 -7.80
CA LYS A 64 19.86 5.78 -8.81
C LYS A 64 18.50 5.18 -8.56
N ILE A 65 17.44 5.94 -8.81
CA ILE A 65 16.07 5.47 -8.62
C ILE A 65 15.78 4.37 -9.66
N PRO A 66 15.41 3.13 -9.27
CA PRO A 66 15.10 2.09 -10.25
C PRO A 66 13.93 2.47 -11.14
N SER A 67 14.04 2.19 -12.44
CA SER A 67 13.04 2.53 -13.44
C SER A 67 11.77 1.68 -13.28
N THR A 68 10.62 2.28 -13.56
CA THR A 68 9.32 1.59 -13.63
C THR A 68 9.09 0.88 -14.97
N GLU A 69 9.91 1.15 -15.98
CA GLU A 69 9.72 0.67 -17.36
C GLU A 69 9.62 -0.86 -17.47
N LEU A 70 10.33 -1.59 -16.61
CA LEU A 70 10.29 -3.06 -16.56
C LEU A 70 8.95 -3.63 -16.08
N TYR A 71 8.07 -2.79 -15.54
CA TYR A 71 6.82 -3.20 -14.89
C TYR A 71 5.58 -2.65 -15.57
N LYS A 72 5.71 -1.84 -16.61
CA LYS A 72 4.61 -1.12 -17.26
C LYS A 72 3.52 -2.03 -17.84
N ASP A 73 3.90 -3.22 -18.29
CA ASP A 73 2.98 -4.18 -18.91
C ASP A 73 2.42 -5.22 -17.91
N ILE A 74 2.73 -5.06 -16.62
CA ILE A 74 2.20 -5.93 -15.58
C ILE A 74 0.78 -5.48 -15.21
N ASP A 75 -0.16 -6.40 -15.30
CA ASP A 75 -1.51 -6.16 -14.77
C ASP A 75 -1.47 -6.05 -13.24
N VAL A 76 -1.72 -4.85 -12.75
CA VAL A 76 -1.74 -4.50 -11.32
C VAL A 76 -3.17 -4.40 -10.77
N SER A 77 -4.16 -4.91 -11.48
CA SER A 77 -5.52 -4.98 -10.96
C SER A 77 -5.56 -5.83 -9.68
N CYS A 78 -6.42 -5.46 -8.73
CA CYS A 78 -6.52 -6.22 -7.48
C CYS A 78 -7.08 -7.63 -7.70
N ARG A 79 -7.80 -7.87 -8.78
CA ARG A 79 -8.28 -9.17 -9.24
C ARG A 79 -7.12 -10.17 -9.37
N THR A 80 -6.01 -9.76 -9.97
CA THR A 80 -4.84 -10.63 -10.20
C THR A 80 -4.23 -11.19 -8.92
N ALA A 81 -4.40 -10.49 -7.79
CA ALA A 81 -3.92 -10.94 -6.49
C ALA A 81 -4.96 -11.77 -5.73
N ILE A 82 -6.23 -11.38 -5.78
CA ILE A 82 -7.30 -11.93 -4.93
C ILE A 82 -7.92 -13.20 -5.52
N GLU A 83 -8.13 -13.25 -6.84
CA GLU A 83 -8.76 -14.42 -7.51
C GLU A 83 -7.83 -15.63 -7.65
N LYS A 84 -6.53 -15.48 -7.34
CA LYS A 84 -5.64 -16.65 -7.29
C LYS A 84 -6.15 -17.67 -6.28
N PRO A 85 -6.22 -18.96 -6.63
CA PRO A 85 -6.61 -20.00 -5.68
C PRO A 85 -5.80 -19.91 -4.40
N MET A 86 -6.47 -20.07 -3.26
CA MET A 86 -5.79 -20.14 -1.96
C MET A 86 -5.12 -21.52 -1.81
N PRO A 87 -3.81 -21.57 -1.47
CA PRO A 87 -3.16 -22.83 -1.17
C PRO A 87 -3.83 -23.55 0.02
N GLU A 88 -3.78 -24.86 0.01
CA GLU A 88 -4.22 -25.65 1.17
C GLU A 88 -3.39 -25.28 2.41
N GLY A 89 -4.05 -25.15 3.55
CA GLY A 89 -3.41 -24.81 4.83
C GLY A 89 -2.92 -23.35 4.93
N VAL A 90 -3.29 -22.47 4.00
CA VAL A 90 -2.91 -21.06 4.09
C VAL A 90 -3.45 -20.41 5.36
N THR A 91 -2.61 -19.69 6.09
CA THR A 91 -2.98 -19.02 7.34
C THR A 91 -3.52 -17.61 7.10
N ASN A 92 -4.16 -17.03 8.13
CA ASN A 92 -4.71 -15.67 8.13
C ASN A 92 -5.80 -15.43 7.07
N ASN A 93 -6.50 -16.48 6.62
CA ASN A 93 -7.57 -16.41 5.62
C ASN A 93 -8.98 -16.51 6.22
N GLU A 94 -9.13 -16.31 7.51
CA GLU A 94 -10.41 -16.41 8.20
C GLU A 94 -11.30 -15.21 7.86
N LEU A 95 -12.54 -15.49 7.50
CA LEU A 95 -13.53 -14.46 7.20
C LEU A 95 -13.84 -13.61 8.45
N THR A 96 -14.07 -12.34 8.25
CA THR A 96 -14.58 -11.44 9.29
C THR A 96 -16.10 -11.47 9.28
N LYS A 97 -16.71 -11.86 10.40
CA LYS A 97 -18.16 -11.83 10.56
C LYS A 97 -18.67 -10.39 10.45
N GLN A 98 -19.62 -10.16 9.57
CA GLN A 98 -20.28 -8.88 9.38
C GLN A 98 -21.67 -8.87 10.03
N SER A 99 -22.12 -7.72 10.53
CA SER A 99 -23.53 -7.57 10.96
C SER A 99 -24.47 -7.64 9.76
N ARG A 100 -25.75 -7.94 10.02
CA ARG A 100 -26.78 -7.97 8.98
C ARG A 100 -26.87 -6.65 8.22
N ASP A 101 -26.83 -5.53 8.93
CA ASP A 101 -26.91 -4.19 8.32
C ASP A 101 -25.73 -3.87 7.40
N VAL A 102 -24.52 -4.37 7.77
CA VAL A 102 -23.33 -4.23 6.89
C VAL A 102 -23.52 -5.04 5.62
N VAL A 103 -23.94 -6.30 5.73
CA VAL A 103 -24.18 -7.16 4.57
C VAL A 103 -25.26 -6.57 3.69
N GLU A 104 -26.37 -6.09 4.27
CA GLU A 104 -27.46 -5.47 3.52
C GLU A 104 -26.99 -4.20 2.79
N ARG A 105 -26.26 -3.33 3.47
CA ARG A 105 -25.68 -2.12 2.86
C ARG A 105 -24.77 -2.45 1.68
N LEU A 106 -23.92 -3.47 1.83
CA LEU A 106 -22.99 -3.89 0.77
C LEU A 106 -23.71 -4.33 -0.51
N LYS A 107 -24.91 -4.92 -0.43
CA LYS A 107 -25.70 -5.31 -1.62
C LYS A 107 -26.03 -4.13 -2.55
N HIS A 108 -26.08 -2.92 -2.00
CA HIS A 108 -26.38 -1.69 -2.75
C HIS A 108 -25.12 -0.95 -3.24
N ILE A 109 -23.93 -1.37 -2.83
CA ILE A 109 -22.67 -0.72 -3.20
C ILE A 109 -22.01 -1.52 -4.33
N LYS A 110 -21.88 -0.91 -5.49
CA LYS A 110 -21.24 -1.51 -6.68
C LYS A 110 -19.71 -1.50 -6.54
N PRO A 111 -18.97 -2.31 -7.33
CA PRO A 111 -17.50 -2.24 -7.40
C PRO A 111 -16.99 -0.80 -7.56
N GLY A 112 -15.96 -0.43 -6.79
CA GLY A 112 -15.37 0.91 -6.79
C GLY A 112 -16.14 1.99 -6.00
N GLN A 113 -17.41 1.75 -5.66
CA GLN A 113 -18.23 2.68 -4.89
C GLN A 113 -18.00 2.57 -3.38
N ASN A 114 -18.48 3.57 -2.65
CA ASN A 114 -18.57 3.61 -1.20
C ASN A 114 -20.00 3.98 -0.76
N ALA A 115 -20.25 4.03 0.55
CA ALA A 115 -21.59 4.33 1.07
C ALA A 115 -22.12 5.73 0.75
N PHE A 116 -21.28 6.66 0.31
CA PHE A 116 -21.71 8.01 -0.07
C PHE A 116 -21.95 8.19 -1.57
N THR A 117 -21.39 7.28 -2.38
CA THR A 117 -21.52 7.30 -3.84
C THR A 117 -22.53 6.28 -4.35
N ALA A 118 -22.97 5.35 -3.48
CA ALA A 118 -24.00 4.37 -3.79
C ALA A 118 -25.40 4.93 -3.50
N ASP A 119 -26.38 4.46 -4.23
CA ASP A 119 -27.80 4.72 -3.97
C ASP A 119 -28.30 3.77 -2.87
N LEU A 120 -28.23 4.23 -1.63
CA LEU A 120 -28.63 3.48 -0.45
C LEU A 120 -30.07 3.81 -0.05
N PRO A 121 -30.91 2.79 0.27
CA PRO A 121 -32.19 3.00 0.93
C PRO A 121 -32.06 3.86 2.19
N GLU A 122 -33.07 4.65 2.52
CA GLU A 122 -33.03 5.61 3.62
C GLU A 122 -32.57 4.99 4.96
N HIS A 123 -33.09 3.80 5.30
CA HIS A 123 -32.74 3.08 6.53
C HIS A 123 -31.29 2.55 6.58
N LEU A 124 -30.59 2.52 5.43
CA LEU A 124 -29.18 2.09 5.32
C LEU A 124 -28.23 3.27 5.15
N GLN A 125 -28.74 4.48 4.97
CA GLN A 125 -27.91 5.67 4.84
C GLN A 125 -27.09 5.93 6.12
N LEU A 126 -25.93 6.53 5.94
CA LEU A 126 -25.04 6.86 7.06
C LEU A 126 -25.38 8.26 7.57
N ASN A 127 -25.82 8.34 8.81
CA ASN A 127 -25.97 9.64 9.50
C ASN A 127 -24.61 10.05 10.08
N VAL A 128 -23.77 10.69 9.25
CA VAL A 128 -22.43 11.13 9.63
C VAL A 128 -22.42 12.65 9.78
N ARG A 129 -22.11 13.12 10.99
CA ARG A 129 -21.85 14.54 11.24
C ARG A 129 -20.36 14.82 10.97
N GLY A 130 -20.04 15.76 10.07
CA GLY A 130 -18.66 16.17 9.76
C GLY A 130 -18.13 15.62 8.44
N ALA A 131 -16.81 15.43 8.35
CA ALA A 131 -16.14 15.04 7.11
C ALA A 131 -16.55 13.63 6.65
N LYS A 132 -16.92 13.50 5.37
CA LYS A 132 -17.23 12.21 4.75
C LYS A 132 -15.94 11.44 4.49
N ILE A 133 -15.78 10.27 5.12
CA ILE A 133 -14.64 9.38 4.91
C ILE A 133 -14.88 8.59 3.63
N SER A 134 -14.12 8.89 2.58
CA SER A 134 -14.26 8.24 1.25
C SER A 134 -14.04 6.72 1.28
N GLN A 135 -13.42 6.19 2.33
CA GLN A 135 -13.16 4.76 2.49
C GLN A 135 -14.30 4.00 3.17
N ILE A 136 -15.37 4.70 3.62
CA ILE A 136 -16.44 4.05 4.40
C ILE A 136 -17.26 3.11 3.50
N TYR A 137 -17.34 1.83 3.87
CA TYR A 137 -17.98 0.75 3.09
C TYR A 137 -17.52 0.72 1.62
N LYS A 138 -16.25 1.07 1.37
CA LYS A 138 -15.72 1.09 0.00
C LYS A 138 -15.41 -0.31 -0.49
N ARG A 139 -16.04 -0.69 -1.61
CA ARG A 139 -15.67 -1.88 -2.36
C ARG A 139 -14.45 -1.62 -3.24
N LEU A 140 -13.63 -2.64 -3.44
CA LEU A 140 -12.61 -2.61 -4.47
C LEU A 140 -13.25 -2.53 -5.87
N ASP A 141 -12.50 -1.99 -6.82
CA ASP A 141 -12.76 -2.13 -8.24
C ASP A 141 -11.83 -3.25 -8.75
N PRO A 142 -12.35 -4.40 -9.23
CA PRO A 142 -11.52 -5.54 -9.57
C PRO A 142 -10.49 -5.24 -10.67
N ASP A 143 -10.78 -4.29 -11.55
CA ASP A 143 -9.97 -3.97 -12.73
C ASP A 143 -8.95 -2.84 -12.47
N LYS A 144 -8.82 -2.41 -11.21
CA LYS A 144 -7.87 -1.38 -10.77
C LYS A 144 -6.98 -1.88 -9.64
N PRO A 145 -5.83 -1.25 -9.41
CA PRO A 145 -5.07 -1.47 -8.18
C PRO A 145 -5.95 -1.18 -6.96
N ALA A 146 -5.84 -2.01 -5.92
CA ALA A 146 -6.51 -1.72 -4.66
C ALA A 146 -6.05 -0.37 -4.12
N TYR A 147 -6.95 0.38 -3.48
CA TYR A 147 -6.51 1.54 -2.70
C TYR A 147 -5.66 1.09 -1.51
N THR A 148 -4.91 2.01 -0.92
CA THR A 148 -3.93 1.71 0.13
C THR A 148 -4.50 0.81 1.23
N VAL A 149 -3.92 -0.38 1.40
CA VAL A 149 -4.18 -1.29 2.51
C VAL A 149 -3.62 -0.68 3.79
N THR A 150 -4.50 -0.37 4.74
CA THR A 150 -4.12 0.21 6.03
C THR A 150 -4.16 -0.83 7.15
N GLY A 151 -3.42 -0.59 8.22
CA GLY A 151 -3.44 -1.44 9.43
C GLY A 151 -4.70 -1.25 10.27
N SER A 152 -5.47 -0.20 10.03
CA SER A 152 -6.77 0.03 10.62
C SER A 152 -7.86 -0.77 9.90
N GLY A 153 -8.97 -0.94 10.55
CA GLY A 153 -10.15 -1.57 9.97
C GLY A 153 -11.08 -2.08 11.07
N GLY A 154 -12.30 -1.57 11.06
CA GLY A 154 -13.38 -1.95 11.94
C GLY A 154 -14.65 -1.28 11.44
N GLY A 155 -15.82 -1.90 11.65
CA GLY A 155 -17.07 -1.38 11.14
C GLY A 155 -16.99 -1.08 9.64
N GLY A 156 -17.37 0.13 9.25
CA GLY A 156 -17.41 0.56 7.85
C GLY A 156 -16.05 0.83 7.18
N THR A 157 -14.93 0.81 7.93
CA THR A 157 -13.60 1.15 7.38
C THR A 157 -12.81 -0.07 6.90
N HIS A 158 -13.42 -1.24 6.82
CA HIS A 158 -12.82 -2.40 6.16
C HIS A 158 -12.67 -2.16 4.66
N ILE A 159 -11.71 -2.89 4.05
CA ILE A 159 -11.66 -3.06 2.60
C ILE A 159 -12.65 -4.16 2.25
N TYR A 160 -13.59 -3.86 1.34
CA TYR A 160 -14.62 -4.81 0.96
C TYR A 160 -14.37 -5.40 -0.42
N HIS A 161 -14.69 -6.70 -0.54
CA HIS A 161 -14.64 -7.41 -1.81
C HIS A 161 -15.62 -6.77 -2.82
N TRP A 162 -15.28 -6.76 -4.10
CA TRP A 162 -16.08 -6.11 -5.14
C TRP A 162 -17.41 -6.80 -5.40
N GLU A 163 -17.50 -8.11 -5.24
CA GLU A 163 -18.67 -8.92 -5.52
C GLU A 163 -19.30 -9.49 -4.23
N GLU A 164 -18.50 -10.15 -3.40
CA GLU A 164 -18.97 -10.73 -2.16
C GLU A 164 -19.27 -9.66 -1.09
N ASN A 165 -20.36 -9.89 -0.31
CA ASN A 165 -20.77 -8.93 0.73
C ASN A 165 -19.97 -9.12 2.02
N ARG A 166 -18.64 -9.04 1.92
CA ARG A 166 -17.70 -9.26 3.02
C ARG A 166 -16.48 -8.36 2.94
N ALA A 167 -15.83 -8.17 4.09
CA ALA A 167 -14.49 -7.62 4.13
C ALA A 167 -13.47 -8.62 3.56
N LEU A 168 -12.36 -8.11 3.05
CA LEU A 168 -11.21 -8.94 2.71
C LEU A 168 -10.66 -9.64 3.94
N THR A 169 -10.18 -10.87 3.75
CA THR A 169 -9.38 -11.58 4.75
C THR A 169 -8.01 -10.90 4.91
N ASN A 170 -7.29 -11.24 5.96
CA ASN A 170 -5.92 -10.75 6.12
C ASN A 170 -4.99 -11.33 5.02
N ARG A 171 -5.23 -12.55 4.55
CA ARG A 171 -4.48 -13.14 3.45
C ARG A 171 -4.69 -12.39 2.14
N GLU A 172 -5.91 -12.05 1.80
CA GLU A 172 -6.20 -11.23 0.61
C GLU A 172 -5.53 -9.86 0.69
N ARG A 173 -5.56 -9.22 1.87
CA ARG A 173 -4.83 -7.96 2.12
C ARG A 173 -3.31 -8.13 1.98
N ALA A 174 -2.76 -9.25 2.46
CA ALA A 174 -1.34 -9.57 2.35
C ALA A 174 -0.91 -9.78 0.89
N ARG A 175 -1.74 -10.43 0.08
CA ARG A 175 -1.52 -10.58 -1.37
C ARG A 175 -1.48 -9.23 -2.10
N LEU A 176 -2.35 -8.28 -1.73
CA LEU A 176 -2.30 -6.91 -2.26
C LEU A 176 -1.01 -6.18 -1.88
N GLN A 177 -0.40 -6.55 -0.76
CA GLN A 177 0.94 -6.09 -0.31
C GLN A 177 2.07 -6.96 -0.85
N THR A 178 1.76 -7.91 -1.75
CA THR A 178 2.71 -8.85 -2.37
C THR A 178 3.46 -9.75 -1.39
N PHE A 179 2.90 -10.02 -0.20
CA PHE A 179 3.42 -11.06 0.67
C PHE A 179 3.19 -12.44 0.05
N PRO A 180 4.17 -13.35 0.13
CA PRO A 180 3.95 -14.74 -0.28
C PRO A 180 2.91 -15.42 0.62
N ASP A 181 2.16 -16.37 0.04
CA ASP A 181 1.12 -17.10 0.80
C ASP A 181 1.67 -17.94 1.95
N THR A 182 2.95 -18.29 1.89
CA THR A 182 3.68 -19.01 2.94
C THR A 182 4.05 -18.14 4.14
N TYR A 183 3.94 -16.80 4.03
CA TYR A 183 4.27 -15.91 5.15
C TYR A 183 3.18 -15.95 6.22
N VAL A 184 3.55 -16.23 7.46
CA VAL A 184 2.63 -16.33 8.60
C VAL A 184 2.66 -15.05 9.42
N PHE A 185 1.50 -14.42 9.59
CA PHE A 185 1.34 -13.29 10.51
C PHE A 185 0.89 -13.82 11.87
N HIS A 186 1.68 -13.59 12.89
CA HIS A 186 1.39 -14.06 14.26
C HIS A 186 0.57 -13.02 15.05
N GLY A 187 -0.17 -13.51 16.04
CA GLY A 187 -1.01 -12.72 16.93
C GLY A 187 -2.48 -12.73 16.56
N SER A 188 -3.24 -11.79 17.10
CA SER A 188 -4.67 -11.67 16.83
C SER A 188 -4.93 -11.25 15.36
N LYS A 189 -6.18 -11.42 14.90
CA LYS A 189 -6.61 -10.95 13.58
C LYS A 189 -6.34 -9.45 13.37
N GLU A 190 -6.53 -8.64 14.40
CA GLU A 190 -6.24 -7.20 14.40
C GLU A 190 -4.74 -6.93 14.32
N SER A 191 -3.94 -7.70 15.06
CA SER A 191 -2.48 -7.60 15.01
C SER A 191 -1.94 -7.94 13.62
N ALA A 192 -2.38 -9.05 13.02
CA ALA A 192 -2.01 -9.43 11.65
C ALA A 192 -2.40 -8.33 10.63
N ARG A 193 -3.62 -7.77 10.75
CA ARG A 193 -4.08 -6.66 9.91
C ARG A 193 -3.16 -5.44 10.03
N LYS A 194 -2.77 -5.09 11.26
CA LYS A 194 -1.86 -3.96 11.52
C LYS A 194 -0.50 -4.20 10.90
N GLN A 195 0.08 -5.39 11.07
CA GLN A 195 1.36 -5.78 10.47
C GLN A 195 1.32 -5.62 8.94
N ILE A 196 0.28 -6.16 8.29
CA ILE A 196 0.10 -6.07 6.84
C ILE A 196 -0.01 -4.61 6.38
N GLY A 197 -0.85 -3.81 7.03
CA GLY A 197 -1.10 -2.43 6.60
C GLY A 197 0.05 -1.47 6.88
N MET A 198 0.93 -1.77 7.85
CA MET A 198 2.12 -0.96 8.15
C MET A 198 3.30 -1.33 7.26
N ALA A 199 3.29 -2.48 6.61
CA ALA A 199 4.40 -2.93 5.78
C ALA A 199 4.55 -2.10 4.50
N VAL A 200 5.79 -2.03 4.01
CA VAL A 200 6.07 -1.72 2.60
C VAL A 200 5.74 -2.96 1.77
N PRO A 201 5.13 -2.85 0.58
CA PRO A 201 4.89 -4.00 -0.28
C PRO A 201 6.18 -4.77 -0.54
N CYS A 202 6.15 -6.10 -0.35
CA CYS A 202 7.36 -6.94 -0.43
C CYS A 202 8.07 -6.79 -1.77
N LYS A 203 7.33 -6.82 -2.89
CA LYS A 203 7.89 -6.61 -4.24
C LYS A 203 8.54 -5.23 -4.38
N GLY A 204 7.90 -4.18 -3.86
CA GLY A 204 8.45 -2.83 -3.89
C GLY A 204 9.73 -2.70 -3.08
N ALA A 205 9.76 -3.27 -1.87
CA ALA A 205 10.96 -3.32 -1.04
C ALA A 205 12.09 -4.10 -1.73
N GLN A 206 11.79 -5.26 -2.32
CA GLN A 206 12.75 -6.07 -3.06
C GLN A 206 13.42 -5.26 -4.17
N ILE A 207 12.66 -4.57 -5.00
CA ILE A 207 13.18 -3.77 -6.12
C ILE A 207 14.17 -2.70 -5.63
N ILE A 208 13.82 -2.01 -4.54
CA ILE A 208 14.68 -0.96 -4.00
C ILE A 208 15.95 -1.55 -3.38
N PHE A 209 15.85 -2.65 -2.64
CA PHE A 209 17.02 -3.33 -2.07
C PHE A 209 17.92 -3.92 -3.14
N GLU A 210 17.36 -4.51 -4.21
CA GLU A 210 18.14 -4.98 -5.35
C GLU A 210 18.89 -3.83 -6.04
N ALA A 211 18.27 -2.66 -6.20
CA ALA A 211 18.93 -1.48 -6.74
C ALA A 211 20.08 -1.00 -5.83
N ILE A 212 19.89 -1.02 -4.50
CA ILE A 212 20.96 -0.72 -3.53
C ILE A 212 22.10 -1.72 -3.66
N LEU A 213 21.82 -3.03 -3.69
CA LEU A 213 22.85 -4.07 -3.82
C LEU A 213 23.62 -3.95 -5.14
N LYS A 214 22.93 -3.70 -6.25
CA LYS A 214 23.56 -3.46 -7.58
C LYS A 214 24.45 -2.22 -7.55
N THR A 215 24.01 -1.14 -6.88
CA THR A 215 24.83 0.06 -6.69
C THR A 215 26.15 -0.27 -6.01
N PHE A 216 26.14 -1.02 -4.90
CA PHE A 216 27.37 -1.43 -4.21
C PHE A 216 28.23 -2.43 -4.98
N ALA A 217 27.61 -3.27 -5.81
CA ALA A 217 28.30 -4.23 -6.66
C ALA A 217 28.84 -3.62 -7.99
N GLY A 218 28.55 -2.34 -8.26
CA GLY A 218 28.90 -1.71 -9.55
C GLY A 218 28.15 -2.28 -10.74
N ILE A 219 27.02 -2.94 -10.52
CA ILE A 219 26.19 -3.55 -11.57
C ILE A 219 25.20 -2.52 -12.09
N PRO A 220 25.21 -2.17 -13.39
CA PRO A 220 24.25 -1.23 -13.95
C PRO A 220 22.82 -1.79 -13.92
N TYR A 221 21.86 -0.91 -13.73
CA TYR A 221 20.42 -1.21 -13.81
C TYR A 221 19.66 -0.05 -14.44
N PRO A 222 18.50 -0.30 -15.06
CA PRO A 222 17.63 0.76 -15.57
C PRO A 222 17.19 1.70 -14.45
N PHE A 223 17.32 3.00 -14.67
CA PHE A 223 17.00 4.02 -13.69
C PHE A 223 16.20 5.18 -14.30
N MET A 224 15.58 5.97 -13.46
CA MET A 224 14.85 7.19 -13.83
C MET A 224 15.27 8.35 -12.91
N PRO A 225 14.99 9.61 -13.29
CA PRO A 225 15.19 10.77 -12.41
C PRO A 225 14.39 10.65 -11.11
N ALA A 226 14.91 11.21 -10.02
CA ALA A 226 14.14 11.40 -8.81
C ALA A 226 12.96 12.37 -9.07
N ASN A 227 11.84 12.14 -8.38
CA ASN A 227 10.63 12.97 -8.49
C ASN A 227 10.40 13.86 -7.25
N ILE A 228 11.40 13.95 -6.40
CA ILE A 228 11.47 14.90 -5.29
C ILE A 228 12.75 15.70 -5.50
N GLU A 229 12.60 16.98 -5.72
CA GLU A 229 13.72 17.95 -5.76
C GLU A 229 14.13 18.28 -4.33
N GLU A 230 15.42 18.45 -4.11
CA GLU A 230 16.05 18.85 -2.84
C GLU A 230 15.70 20.30 -2.45
#